data_928b4e2e272d20f89e0556998be608c8
#
_entry.id   928b4e2e272d20f89e0556998be608c8
#
_cell.length_a   1.000
_cell.length_b   1.000
_cell.length_c   1.000
_cell.angle_alpha   90.00
_cell.angle_beta   90.00
_cell.angle_gamma   90.00
#
_symmetry.space_group_name_H-M   'P 1'
#
loop_
_entity.id
_entity.type
_entity.pdbx_description
1 polymer ?
#
loop_
_entity_poly.entity_id
_entity_poly.type
_entity_poly.pdbx_seq_one_letter_code
_entity_poly.pdbx_strand_id
1 'polypeptide(L)'
;TKVSKEKFLFLGKSSSLSWPTWLLPAVQKNHKNYIISLANLCRWLAEQAEKLGVEIFPGFPASEVLYKDDGSVKGVATLDMGLDKDGNKKDTYQEGMELHAKVTVFSEGCRGHLGKQLIKKFNLDDGKNPQQYGIGLKEIWEVSEQQHQEGLVMHTAGWPLDSKTYGGS
;
A
#
# COMPACT_ATOMS: atom_id res chain seq x y z
N THR A 1 8.95 17.03 -4.07
CA THR A 1 10.30 17.51 -4.46
C THR A 1 10.76 16.77 -5.71
N LYS A 2 11.37 17.47 -6.66
CA LYS A 2 11.97 16.85 -7.85
C LYS A 2 13.26 16.11 -7.49
N VAL A 3 13.49 14.95 -8.09
CA VAL A 3 14.75 14.22 -7.93
C VAL A 3 15.88 15.08 -8.51
N SER A 4 16.86 15.43 -7.67
CA SER A 4 18.01 16.25 -8.02
C SER A 4 19.28 15.42 -8.26
N LYS A 5 19.41 14.30 -7.55
CA LYS A 5 20.58 13.43 -7.58
C LYS A 5 20.20 11.97 -7.32
N GLU A 6 20.89 11.08 -8.00
CA GLU A 6 20.77 9.64 -7.79
C GLU A 6 22.11 9.03 -7.40
N LYS A 7 22.04 8.04 -6.50
CA LYS A 7 23.16 7.17 -6.17
C LYS A 7 22.70 5.71 -6.12
N PHE A 8 23.57 4.83 -6.54
CA PHE A 8 23.41 3.40 -6.33
C PHE A 8 24.68 2.86 -5.68
N LEU A 9 24.54 2.22 -4.51
CA LEU A 9 25.67 1.76 -3.72
C LEU A 9 25.54 0.26 -3.44
N PHE A 10 26.64 -0.45 -3.63
CA PHE A 10 26.81 -1.78 -3.06
C PHE A 10 27.51 -1.65 -1.71
N LEU A 11 26.84 -2.13 -0.66
CA LEU A 11 27.33 -2.04 0.71
C LEU A 11 28.07 -3.31 1.11
N GLY A 12 29.27 -3.17 1.62
CA GLY A 12 29.98 -4.17 2.39
C GLY A 12 29.85 -3.85 3.89
N LYS A 13 30.37 -4.72 4.75
CA LYS A 13 30.28 -4.56 6.21
C LYS A 13 30.89 -3.24 6.72
N SER A 14 31.94 -2.75 6.08
CA SER A 14 32.65 -1.51 6.42
C SER A 14 33.09 -0.69 5.21
N SER A 15 32.50 -0.96 4.07
CA SER A 15 32.85 -0.31 2.81
C SER A 15 31.62 -0.11 1.93
N SER A 16 31.71 0.77 0.95
CA SER A 16 30.69 0.91 -0.08
C SER A 16 31.34 1.12 -1.46
N LEU A 17 30.75 0.55 -2.49
CA LEU A 17 31.11 0.75 -3.88
C LEU A 17 29.99 1.48 -4.59
N SER A 18 30.29 2.65 -5.15
CA SER A 18 29.31 3.39 -5.97
C SER A 18 29.25 2.81 -7.37
N TRP A 19 28.00 2.48 -7.80
CA TRP A 19 27.74 2.02 -9.15
C TRP A 19 27.36 3.20 -10.06
N PRO A 20 27.89 3.26 -11.29
CA PRO A 20 27.54 4.34 -12.22
C PRO A 20 26.05 4.29 -12.60
N THR A 21 25.30 5.35 -12.30
CA THR A 21 23.84 5.39 -12.54
C THR A 21 23.47 5.33 -14.02
N TRP A 22 24.37 5.72 -14.92
CA TRP A 22 24.14 5.63 -16.36
C TRP A 22 24.09 4.18 -16.89
N LEU A 23 24.69 3.23 -16.16
CA LEU A 23 24.63 1.79 -16.45
C LEU A 23 23.36 1.11 -15.91
N LEU A 24 22.57 1.80 -15.09
CA LEU A 24 21.34 1.23 -14.55
C LEU A 24 20.29 1.04 -15.67
N PRO A 25 19.46 -0.01 -15.55
CA PRO A 25 18.28 -0.15 -16.40
C PRO A 25 17.36 1.06 -16.28
N ALA A 26 16.63 1.37 -17.34
CA ALA A 26 15.74 2.54 -17.39
C ALA A 26 14.71 2.57 -16.23
N VAL A 27 14.21 1.39 -15.82
CA VAL A 27 13.25 1.23 -14.70
C VAL A 27 13.81 1.60 -13.33
N GLN A 28 15.13 1.65 -13.19
CA GLN A 28 15.80 2.03 -11.94
C GLN A 28 16.28 3.49 -11.96
N LYS A 29 16.09 4.21 -13.07
CA LYS A 29 16.49 5.62 -13.20
C LYS A 29 15.36 6.52 -12.74
N ASN A 30 15.65 7.39 -11.77
CA ASN A 30 14.68 8.34 -11.20
C ASN A 30 14.83 9.76 -11.76
N HIS A 31 15.68 9.95 -12.76
CA HIS A 31 15.84 11.24 -13.41
C HIS A 31 14.49 11.76 -13.94
N LYS A 32 14.14 12.98 -13.58
CA LYS A 32 12.84 13.63 -13.85
C LYS A 32 11.66 13.15 -13.00
N ASN A 33 11.83 12.18 -12.13
CA ASN A 33 10.80 11.76 -11.18
C ASN A 33 10.66 12.76 -10.02
N TYR A 34 9.62 12.57 -9.22
CA TYR A 34 9.35 13.35 -8.03
C TYR A 34 9.27 12.45 -6.80
N ILE A 35 9.85 12.92 -5.70
CA ILE A 35 9.67 12.34 -4.37
C ILE A 35 8.40 12.94 -3.80
N ILE A 36 7.43 12.10 -3.45
CA ILE A 36 6.14 12.53 -2.92
C ILE A 36 5.73 11.68 -1.71
N SER A 37 4.86 12.21 -0.88
CA SER A 37 4.14 11.44 0.12
C SER A 37 2.90 10.82 -0.52
N LEU A 38 2.81 9.48 -0.53
CA LEU A 38 1.62 8.78 -1.02
C LEU A 38 0.38 9.13 -0.20
N ALA A 39 0.51 9.37 1.11
CA ALA A 39 -0.61 9.80 1.94
C ALA A 39 -1.16 11.16 1.50
N ASN A 40 -0.27 12.11 1.14
CA ASN A 40 -0.69 13.41 0.62
C ASN A 40 -1.35 13.27 -0.75
N LEU A 41 -0.80 12.42 -1.62
CA LEU A 41 -1.39 12.13 -2.92
C LEU A 41 -2.78 11.51 -2.77
N CYS A 42 -2.96 10.54 -1.88
CA CYS A 42 -4.26 9.93 -1.64
C CYS A 42 -5.30 10.95 -1.13
N ARG A 43 -4.91 11.83 -0.21
CA ARG A 43 -5.81 12.91 0.24
C ARG A 43 -6.22 13.84 -0.89
N TRP A 44 -5.28 14.28 -1.68
CA TRP A 44 -5.56 15.13 -2.83
C TRP A 44 -6.45 14.43 -3.87
N LEU A 45 -6.21 13.14 -4.14
CA LEU A 45 -7.05 12.33 -5.04
C LEU A 45 -8.47 12.16 -4.49
N ALA A 46 -8.61 11.97 -3.18
CA ALA A 46 -9.92 11.88 -2.53
C ALA A 46 -10.72 13.16 -2.76
N GLU A 47 -10.12 14.35 -2.53
CA GLU A 47 -10.77 15.63 -2.82
C GLU A 47 -11.18 15.78 -4.29
N GLN A 48 -10.39 15.27 -5.25
CA GLN A 48 -10.77 15.30 -6.65
C GLN A 48 -11.93 14.34 -6.96
N ALA A 49 -11.94 13.17 -6.34
CA ALA A 49 -13.01 12.18 -6.49
C ALA A 49 -14.34 12.72 -5.93
N GLU A 50 -14.32 13.35 -4.75
CA GLU A 50 -15.50 13.98 -4.15
C GLU A 50 -16.09 15.09 -5.04
N LYS A 51 -15.25 15.91 -5.68
CA LYS A 51 -15.70 16.92 -6.66
C LYS A 51 -16.40 16.30 -7.87
N LEU A 52 -16.15 15.05 -8.16
CA LEU A 52 -16.79 14.27 -9.23
C LEU A 52 -18.02 13.48 -8.74
N GLY A 53 -18.44 13.70 -7.49
CA GLY A 53 -19.62 13.05 -6.91
C GLY A 53 -19.36 11.68 -6.31
N VAL A 54 -18.09 11.31 -6.06
CA VAL A 54 -17.76 10.08 -5.33
C VAL A 54 -17.90 10.34 -3.83
N GLU A 55 -18.63 9.49 -3.15
CA GLU A 55 -18.72 9.51 -1.70
C GLU A 55 -17.57 8.68 -1.09
N ILE A 56 -16.85 9.26 -0.14
CA ILE A 56 -15.73 8.60 0.54
C ILE A 56 -16.03 8.50 2.04
N PHE A 57 -15.96 7.29 2.57
CA PHE A 57 -16.27 6.99 3.97
C PHE A 57 -15.01 6.54 4.71
N PRO A 58 -14.14 7.47 5.15
CA PRO A 58 -12.94 7.11 5.91
C PRO A 58 -13.32 6.54 7.27
N GLY A 59 -12.63 5.46 7.67
CA GLY A 59 -12.88 4.83 8.97
C GLY A 59 -14.02 3.81 9.01
N PHE A 60 -14.71 3.56 7.92
CA PHE A 60 -15.75 2.52 7.82
C PHE A 60 -15.18 1.25 7.16
N PRO A 61 -14.73 0.27 7.95
CA PRO A 61 -14.20 -0.96 7.40
C PRO A 61 -15.33 -1.83 6.86
N ALA A 62 -15.22 -2.28 5.62
CA ALA A 62 -16.06 -3.35 5.12
C ALA A 62 -15.67 -4.68 5.79
N SER A 63 -16.63 -5.39 6.34
CA SER A 63 -16.44 -6.60 7.16
C SER A 63 -16.89 -7.87 6.47
N GLU A 64 -17.87 -7.76 5.61
CA GLU A 64 -18.52 -8.90 4.97
C GLU A 64 -18.84 -8.61 3.52
N VAL A 65 -18.72 -9.65 2.68
CA VAL A 65 -19.18 -9.61 1.29
C VAL A 65 -20.61 -10.12 1.24
N LEU A 66 -21.51 -9.31 0.73
CA LEU A 66 -22.92 -9.67 0.55
C LEU A 66 -23.12 -10.35 -0.81
N TYR A 67 -23.96 -11.37 -0.83
CA TYR A 67 -24.26 -12.14 -2.02
C TYR A 67 -25.77 -12.12 -2.34
N LYS A 68 -26.09 -12.25 -3.60
CA LYS A 68 -27.44 -12.50 -4.08
C LYS A 68 -27.75 -14.01 -4.01
N ASP A 69 -29.01 -14.38 -4.23
CA ASP A 69 -29.45 -15.77 -4.26
C ASP A 69 -28.75 -16.61 -5.34
N ASP A 70 -28.35 -15.97 -6.44
CA ASP A 70 -27.57 -16.59 -7.51
C ASP A 70 -26.10 -16.76 -7.21
N GLY A 71 -25.64 -16.33 -6.01
CA GLY A 71 -24.26 -16.38 -5.55
C GLY A 71 -23.37 -15.26 -6.06
N SER A 72 -23.87 -14.34 -6.89
CA SER A 72 -23.12 -13.15 -7.32
C SER A 72 -22.97 -12.14 -6.19
N VAL A 73 -21.91 -11.30 -6.24
CA VAL A 73 -21.71 -10.25 -5.25
C VAL A 73 -22.80 -9.19 -5.35
N LYS A 74 -23.45 -8.89 -4.23
CA LYS A 74 -24.46 -7.85 -4.07
C LYS A 74 -23.85 -6.52 -3.62
N GLY A 75 -22.78 -6.60 -2.82
CA GLY A 75 -22.14 -5.47 -2.20
C GLY A 75 -21.32 -5.88 -0.98
N VAL A 76 -21.17 -4.98 -0.01
CA VAL A 76 -20.47 -5.22 1.25
C VAL A 76 -21.29 -4.70 2.43
N ALA A 77 -21.06 -5.28 3.61
CA ALA A 77 -21.52 -4.72 4.88
C ALA A 77 -20.34 -4.10 5.65
N THR A 78 -20.59 -3.01 6.37
CA THR A 78 -19.64 -2.44 7.31
C THR A 78 -19.85 -3.01 8.71
N LEU A 79 -18.84 -2.88 9.57
CA LEU A 79 -18.96 -3.21 10.98
C LEU A 79 -19.72 -2.12 11.74
N ASP A 80 -20.32 -2.52 12.86
CA ASP A 80 -20.74 -1.59 13.89
C ASP A 80 -19.50 -0.83 14.42
N MET A 81 -19.62 0.47 14.53
CA MET A 81 -18.58 1.34 15.05
C MET A 81 -18.91 1.79 16.47
N GLY A 82 -17.90 2.20 17.24
CA GLY A 82 -18.10 2.72 18.60
C GLY A 82 -18.49 1.66 19.62
N LEU A 83 -18.05 0.42 19.45
CA LEU A 83 -18.11 -0.62 20.47
C LEU A 83 -16.87 -0.56 21.38
N ASP A 84 -17.01 -0.93 22.64
CA ASP A 84 -15.87 -1.18 23.52
C ASP A 84 -15.31 -2.60 23.30
N LYS A 85 -14.26 -2.96 24.05
CA LYS A 85 -13.61 -4.27 23.96
C LYS A 85 -14.53 -5.44 24.38
N ASP A 86 -15.58 -5.16 25.12
CA ASP A 86 -16.55 -6.13 25.65
C ASP A 86 -17.83 -6.17 24.79
N GLY A 87 -17.88 -5.37 23.70
CA GLY A 87 -18.99 -5.29 22.74
C GLY A 87 -20.12 -4.34 23.16
N ASN A 88 -19.95 -3.53 24.22
CA ASN A 88 -20.97 -2.56 24.63
C ASN A 88 -20.90 -1.30 23.77
N LYS A 89 -22.06 -0.72 23.52
CA LYS A 89 -22.19 0.52 22.75
C LYS A 89 -21.67 1.71 23.55
N LYS A 90 -20.75 2.48 22.94
CA LYS A 90 -20.29 3.79 23.43
C LYS A 90 -21.21 4.89 22.93
N ASP A 91 -21.01 6.13 23.40
CA ASP A 91 -21.74 7.32 22.92
C ASP A 91 -21.50 7.58 21.42
N THR A 92 -20.40 7.05 20.87
CA THR A 92 -20.03 7.15 19.45
C THR A 92 -20.50 5.95 18.61
N TYR A 93 -21.41 5.14 19.14
CA TYR A 93 -21.93 3.97 18.45
C TYR A 93 -22.63 4.36 17.14
N GLN A 94 -22.28 3.66 16.09
CA GLN A 94 -22.94 3.72 14.78
C GLN A 94 -23.16 2.29 14.30
N GLU A 95 -24.38 1.98 13.92
CA GLU A 95 -24.73 0.67 13.36
C GLU A 95 -24.08 0.51 11.98
N GLY A 96 -23.62 -0.71 11.72
CA GLY A 96 -23.13 -1.10 10.40
C GLY A 96 -24.23 -1.02 9.33
N MET A 97 -23.83 -0.80 8.10
CA MET A 97 -24.77 -0.67 6.99
C MET A 97 -24.38 -1.59 5.82
N GLU A 98 -25.37 -1.98 5.03
CA GLU A 98 -25.16 -2.66 3.76
C GLU A 98 -25.01 -1.64 2.63
N LEU A 99 -23.95 -1.76 1.86
CA LEU A 99 -23.69 -0.98 0.67
C LEU A 99 -23.86 -1.87 -0.56
N HIS A 100 -24.92 -1.64 -1.31
CA HIS A 100 -25.25 -2.41 -2.51
C HIS A 100 -24.74 -1.70 -3.76
N ALA A 101 -24.18 -2.48 -4.71
CA ALA A 101 -23.67 -1.93 -5.95
C ALA A 101 -23.89 -2.89 -7.13
N LYS A 102 -23.94 -2.34 -8.35
CA LYS A 102 -23.94 -3.14 -9.58
C LYS A 102 -22.59 -3.82 -9.80
N VAL A 103 -21.51 -3.16 -9.39
CA VAL A 103 -20.14 -3.66 -9.44
C VAL A 103 -19.44 -3.28 -8.13
N THR A 104 -18.74 -4.21 -7.52
CA THR A 104 -17.94 -3.99 -6.32
C THR A 104 -16.47 -4.25 -6.64
N VAL A 105 -15.59 -3.28 -6.37
CA VAL A 105 -14.15 -3.39 -6.60
C VAL A 105 -13.45 -3.56 -5.27
N PHE A 106 -12.71 -4.65 -5.11
CA PHE A 106 -11.93 -4.96 -3.91
C PHE A 106 -10.47 -4.56 -4.12
N SER A 107 -10.04 -3.47 -3.53
CA SER A 107 -8.68 -2.90 -3.65
C SER A 107 -7.92 -2.93 -2.33
N GLU A 108 -8.06 -4.02 -1.57
CA GLU A 108 -7.51 -4.19 -0.21
C GLU A 108 -6.02 -4.56 -0.18
N GLY A 109 -5.36 -4.58 -1.32
CA GLY A 109 -3.96 -5.03 -1.44
C GLY A 109 -3.81 -6.55 -1.40
N CYS A 110 -2.57 -7.01 -1.28
CA CYS A 110 -2.22 -8.42 -1.46
C CYS A 110 -2.74 -9.36 -0.35
N ARG A 111 -3.20 -8.83 0.77
CA ARG A 111 -3.70 -9.62 1.92
C ARG A 111 -5.03 -9.10 2.47
N GLY A 112 -5.85 -8.54 1.62
CA GLY A 112 -7.19 -8.08 1.98
C GLY A 112 -8.03 -9.20 2.62
N HIS A 113 -8.78 -8.89 3.68
CA HIS A 113 -9.54 -9.92 4.38
C HIS A 113 -10.80 -10.35 3.61
N LEU A 114 -11.46 -9.43 2.90
CA LEU A 114 -12.57 -9.78 2.02
C LEU A 114 -12.07 -10.47 0.74
N GLY A 115 -10.92 -10.03 0.20
CA GLY A 115 -10.28 -10.69 -0.92
C GLY A 115 -10.01 -12.17 -0.68
N LYS A 116 -9.59 -12.54 0.54
CA LYS A 116 -9.40 -13.95 0.92
C LYS A 116 -10.70 -14.76 0.90
N GLN A 117 -11.80 -14.14 1.33
CA GLN A 117 -13.12 -14.79 1.28
C GLN A 117 -13.55 -15.04 -0.16
N LEU A 118 -13.35 -14.05 -1.04
CA LEU A 118 -13.66 -14.17 -2.47
C LEU A 118 -12.80 -15.23 -3.17
N ILE A 119 -11.50 -15.23 -2.91
CA ILE A 119 -10.58 -16.24 -3.46
C ILE A 119 -11.07 -17.64 -3.11
N LYS A 120 -11.40 -17.87 -1.84
CA LYS A 120 -11.90 -19.16 -1.37
C LYS A 120 -13.27 -19.51 -1.95
N LYS A 121 -14.19 -18.55 -1.98
CA LYS A 121 -15.57 -18.79 -2.44
C LYS A 121 -15.64 -19.11 -3.93
N PHE A 122 -14.88 -18.38 -4.73
CA PHE A 122 -14.90 -18.50 -6.19
C PHE A 122 -13.72 -19.29 -6.75
N ASN A 123 -12.88 -19.90 -5.87
CA ASN A 123 -11.71 -20.67 -6.25
C ASN A 123 -10.79 -19.92 -7.21
N LEU A 124 -10.51 -18.64 -6.91
CA LEU A 124 -9.81 -17.73 -7.82
C LEU A 124 -8.31 -18.02 -7.97
N ASP A 125 -7.75 -18.82 -7.08
CA ASP A 125 -6.35 -19.25 -7.07
C ASP A 125 -6.15 -20.62 -7.77
N ASP A 126 -7.20 -21.26 -8.23
CA ASP A 126 -7.10 -22.54 -8.95
C ASP A 126 -6.29 -22.38 -10.23
N GLY A 127 -5.32 -23.29 -10.42
CA GLY A 127 -4.42 -23.27 -11.56
C GLY A 127 -3.47 -22.05 -11.61
N LYS A 128 -3.34 -21.27 -10.54
CA LYS A 128 -2.41 -20.13 -10.45
C LYS A 128 -1.14 -20.50 -9.70
N ASN A 129 -0.06 -19.79 -10.01
CA ASN A 129 1.16 -19.89 -9.22
C ASN A 129 0.91 -19.40 -7.78
N PRO A 130 1.58 -20.00 -6.77
CA PRO A 130 1.50 -19.52 -5.40
C PRO A 130 1.86 -18.03 -5.31
N GLN A 131 1.06 -17.29 -4.57
CA GLN A 131 1.32 -15.87 -4.35
C GLN A 131 2.56 -15.68 -3.49
N GLN A 132 3.48 -14.84 -3.94
CA GLN A 132 4.66 -14.45 -3.19
C GLN A 132 4.45 -13.08 -2.55
N TYR A 133 4.92 -12.95 -1.30
CA TYR A 133 4.77 -11.72 -0.54
C TYR A 133 6.15 -11.14 -0.22
N GLY A 134 6.39 -9.90 -0.65
CA GLY A 134 7.54 -9.13 -0.20
C GLY A 134 7.23 -8.45 1.15
N ILE A 135 8.22 -8.42 2.04
CA ILE A 135 8.16 -7.66 3.30
C ILE A 135 9.06 -6.46 3.14
N GLY A 136 8.51 -5.26 3.31
CA GLY A 136 9.24 -4.00 3.32
C GLY A 136 9.15 -3.33 4.69
N LEU A 137 10.25 -2.74 5.12
CA LEU A 137 10.31 -1.85 6.28
C LEU A 137 10.46 -0.42 5.78
N LYS A 138 9.69 0.50 6.34
CA LYS A 138 9.76 1.92 6.01
C LYS A 138 9.96 2.73 7.27
N GLU A 139 10.96 3.60 7.25
CA GLU A 139 11.28 4.50 8.34
C GLU A 139 11.35 5.95 7.84
N ILE A 140 11.10 6.89 8.73
CA ILE A 140 11.30 8.32 8.49
C ILE A 140 12.33 8.79 9.50
N TRP A 141 13.43 9.36 9.00
CA TRP A 141 14.52 9.85 9.82
C TRP A 141 14.58 11.37 9.76
N GLU A 142 14.73 11.99 10.90
CA GLU A 142 15.09 13.40 11.00
C GLU A 142 16.63 13.51 10.92
N VAL A 143 17.11 14.30 9.99
CA VAL A 143 18.54 14.52 9.77
C VAL A 143 18.85 15.99 9.94
N SER A 144 20.11 16.32 10.31
CA SER A 144 20.55 17.70 10.43
C SER A 144 20.52 18.41 9.05
N GLU A 145 20.34 19.73 9.05
CA GLU A 145 20.33 20.53 7.82
C GLU A 145 21.62 20.35 7.01
N GLN A 146 22.77 20.19 7.68
CA GLN A 146 24.05 19.97 7.02
C GLN A 146 24.14 18.63 6.27
N GLN A 147 23.38 17.64 6.69
CA GLN A 147 23.35 16.30 6.09
C GLN A 147 22.20 16.16 5.09
N HIS A 148 21.20 17.02 5.17
CA HIS A 148 20.05 16.97 4.28
C HIS A 148 20.45 17.30 2.84
N GLN A 149 20.05 16.47 1.91
CA GLN A 149 20.22 16.68 0.47
C GLN A 149 18.86 16.56 -0.22
N GLU A 150 18.23 17.69 -0.48
CA GLU A 150 16.91 17.72 -1.09
C GLU A 150 16.91 17.06 -2.48
N GLY A 151 15.98 16.13 -2.68
CA GLY A 151 15.83 15.40 -3.94
C GLY A 151 16.87 14.31 -4.18
N LEU A 152 17.70 13.95 -3.20
CA LEU A 152 18.58 12.79 -3.30
C LEU A 152 17.77 11.50 -3.20
N VAL A 153 17.94 10.63 -4.20
CA VAL A 153 17.48 9.24 -4.17
C VAL A 153 18.71 8.34 -4.10
N MET A 154 18.74 7.48 -3.10
CA MET A 154 19.82 6.52 -2.91
C MET A 154 19.25 5.11 -2.89
N HIS A 155 19.73 4.27 -3.78
CA HIS A 155 19.47 2.83 -3.76
C HIS A 155 20.69 2.13 -3.20
N THR A 156 20.47 1.15 -2.36
CA THR A 156 21.55 0.33 -1.82
C THR A 156 21.26 -1.14 -2.02
N ALA A 157 22.30 -1.95 -2.09
CA ALA A 157 22.24 -3.40 -2.12
C ALA A 157 23.44 -3.97 -1.38
N GLY A 158 23.35 -5.21 -0.91
CA GLY A 158 24.42 -5.89 -0.17
C GLY A 158 24.20 -5.84 1.34
N TRP A 159 25.26 -5.66 2.12
CA TRP A 159 25.16 -5.69 3.60
C TRP A 159 24.12 -4.69 4.12
N PRO A 160 23.29 -5.06 5.12
CA PRO A 160 23.28 -6.33 5.88
C PRO A 160 22.52 -7.48 5.22
N LEU A 161 22.02 -7.29 4.00
CA LEU A 161 21.29 -8.31 3.26
C LEU A 161 22.29 -9.30 2.63
N ASP A 162 21.88 -10.54 2.52
CA ASP A 162 22.64 -11.61 1.88
C ASP A 162 22.13 -11.95 0.48
N SER A 163 22.78 -12.89 -0.19
CA SER A 163 22.39 -13.34 -1.53
C SER A 163 21.05 -14.08 -1.62
N LYS A 164 20.42 -14.38 -0.47
CA LYS A 164 19.10 -15.02 -0.37
C LYS A 164 17.98 -13.99 -0.19
N THR A 165 18.31 -12.74 0.06
CA THR A 165 17.36 -11.66 0.26
C THR A 165 17.00 -11.04 -1.08
N TYR A 166 15.70 -10.98 -1.37
CA TYR A 166 15.16 -10.54 -2.63
C TYR A 166 14.90 -9.03 -2.64
N GLY A 167 15.90 -8.25 -2.65
CA GLY A 167 15.77 -6.79 -2.73
C GLY A 167 16.86 -6.09 -1.95
N GLY A 168 17.07 -4.85 -2.31
CA GLY A 168 18.02 -3.97 -1.68
C GLY A 168 17.39 -3.14 -0.56
N SER A 169 18.20 -2.48 0.18
CA SER A 169 17.85 -1.48 1.18
C SER A 169 17.87 -0.07 0.56
#